data_275a40c3d565d8773514a7d89f0db19a
#
_entry.id   275a40c3d565d8773514a7d89f0db19a
#
_cell.length_a   1.000
_cell.length_b   1.000
_cell.length_c   1.000
_cell.angle_alpha   90.00
_cell.angle_beta   90.00
_cell.angle_gamma   90.00
#
_symmetry.space_group_name_H-M   'P 1'
#
loop_
_entity.id
_entity.type
_entity.pdbx_description
1 polymer ?
#
loop_
_entity_poly.entity_id
_entity_poly.type
_entity_poly.pdbx_seq_one_letter_code
_entity_poly.pdbx_strand_id
1 'polypeptide(L)'
;MRLLKLNPIIVVLITLLAIWFGGALIITFIEQDNFDNMGTALWWTIVTMTTVGYGDFTPHTFLGRLFAIIIMLSGISLIAIITGTISSIFTSKKIMEDRGLEKINLSGHIVLCGWNTNAQNIISNLVEHNKNLNFVLINEELESEMNSVLSKFKQVKYVKGDYALDSILINASIEKAEHAIILSDAEKYNDDKTIISALTMKNINSEIKIIADLVNKDKVPYLKRANIDTIILKDEFENNMINSQILQPGVPEAINTLMTTDYKNNLRSVEIPKEFIGKTFVELKNHFYETQKLLCVGLYNAKGQLVFSDFLSSDSSGLDAFIEKKLEKSGHSLDKENSTHVQLNPDQDYIIKKYEGAIVID
;
A
#
# COMPACT_ATOMS: atom_id res chain seq x y z
N MET A 1 9.62 -17.11 -39.61
CA MET A 1 10.93 -16.83 -39.00
C MET A 1 10.68 -15.90 -37.79
N ARG A 2 10.53 -16.47 -36.59
CA ARG A 2 10.35 -15.68 -35.35
C ARG A 2 11.71 -15.12 -34.98
N LEU A 3 12.00 -13.88 -35.37
CA LEU A 3 13.10 -13.11 -34.79
C LEU A 3 12.88 -13.07 -33.27
N LEU A 4 13.82 -13.66 -32.55
CA LEU A 4 13.92 -13.55 -31.09
C LEU A 4 13.68 -12.07 -30.73
N LYS A 5 12.64 -11.77 -29.96
CA LYS A 5 12.40 -10.45 -29.38
C LYS A 5 13.48 -10.21 -28.33
N LEU A 6 14.70 -9.94 -28.76
CA LEU A 6 15.78 -9.52 -27.88
C LEU A 6 15.38 -8.18 -27.27
N ASN A 7 15.67 -8.01 -26.00
CA ASN A 7 15.50 -6.73 -25.31
C ASN A 7 16.26 -5.64 -26.11
N PRO A 8 15.62 -4.51 -26.46
CA PRO A 8 16.24 -3.46 -27.26
C PRO A 8 17.59 -3.00 -26.69
N ILE A 9 17.77 -3.00 -25.38
CA ILE A 9 19.04 -2.69 -24.72
C ILE A 9 20.13 -3.70 -25.12
N ILE A 10 19.80 -4.99 -25.17
CA ILE A 10 20.74 -6.04 -25.54
C ILE A 10 21.17 -5.90 -27.00
N VAL A 11 20.23 -5.58 -27.88
CA VAL A 11 20.54 -5.33 -29.31
C VAL A 11 21.51 -4.17 -29.46
N VAL A 12 21.24 -3.06 -28.78
CA VAL A 12 22.12 -1.87 -28.81
C VAL A 12 23.52 -2.18 -28.28
N LEU A 13 23.61 -2.94 -27.17
CA LEU A 13 24.90 -3.35 -26.58
C LEU A 13 25.71 -4.26 -27.53
N ILE A 14 25.05 -5.24 -28.15
CA ILE A 14 25.69 -6.11 -29.14
C ILE A 14 26.19 -5.32 -30.33
N THR A 15 25.38 -4.35 -30.84
CA THR A 15 25.76 -3.51 -31.96
C THR A 15 26.96 -2.63 -31.60
N LEU A 16 27.00 -2.06 -30.39
CA LEU A 16 28.15 -1.30 -29.88
C LEU A 16 29.42 -2.14 -29.86
N LEU A 17 29.35 -3.32 -29.28
CA LEU A 17 30.51 -4.23 -29.22
C LEU A 17 30.97 -4.65 -30.62
N ALA A 18 30.02 -4.93 -31.53
CA ALA A 18 30.34 -5.31 -32.90
C ALA A 18 31.04 -4.20 -33.67
N ILE A 19 30.59 -2.94 -33.54
CA ILE A 19 31.23 -1.79 -34.18
C ILE A 19 32.60 -1.51 -33.57
N TRP A 20 32.71 -1.59 -32.24
CA TRP A 20 33.94 -1.34 -31.52
C TRP A 20 35.05 -2.34 -31.89
N PHE A 21 34.77 -3.64 -31.72
CA PHE A 21 35.73 -4.71 -32.04
C PHE A 21 35.97 -4.85 -33.56
N GLY A 22 34.87 -4.78 -34.36
CA GLY A 22 34.98 -4.83 -35.81
C GLY A 22 35.72 -3.61 -36.39
N GLY A 23 35.47 -2.43 -35.88
CA GLY A 23 36.17 -1.20 -36.25
C GLY A 23 37.66 -1.26 -35.93
N ALA A 24 38.01 -1.75 -34.72
CA ALA A 24 39.39 -1.92 -34.33
C ALA A 24 40.13 -2.95 -35.25
N LEU A 25 39.48 -4.07 -35.53
CA LEU A 25 40.04 -5.09 -36.40
C LEU A 25 40.28 -4.57 -37.83
N ILE A 26 39.32 -3.87 -38.39
CA ILE A 26 39.43 -3.31 -39.75
C ILE A 26 40.54 -2.26 -39.84
N ILE A 27 40.65 -1.30 -38.88
CA ILE A 27 41.68 -0.25 -38.92
C ILE A 27 43.09 -0.86 -38.79
N THR A 28 43.28 -1.91 -37.98
CA THR A 28 44.56 -2.61 -37.86
C THR A 28 45.02 -3.21 -39.20
N PHE A 29 44.07 -3.68 -40.04
CA PHE A 29 44.41 -4.17 -41.36
C PHE A 29 44.70 -3.06 -42.39
N ILE A 30 44.05 -1.91 -42.28
CA ILE A 30 44.20 -0.78 -43.22
C ILE A 30 45.47 0.00 -42.93
N GLU A 31 45.82 0.20 -41.66
CA GLU A 31 46.89 1.08 -41.17
C GLU A 31 47.89 0.34 -40.29
N GLN A 32 48.51 -0.71 -40.84
CA GLN A 32 49.44 -1.59 -40.11
C GLN A 32 50.62 -0.84 -39.48
N ASP A 33 51.10 0.25 -40.12
CA ASP A 33 52.23 1.03 -39.63
C ASP A 33 51.90 1.90 -38.40
N ASN A 34 50.65 2.30 -38.21
CA ASN A 34 50.20 3.14 -37.10
C ASN A 34 49.42 2.42 -36.01
N PHE A 35 48.83 1.29 -36.37
CA PHE A 35 48.04 0.44 -35.45
C PHE A 35 48.66 -0.95 -35.38
N ASP A 36 49.89 -0.97 -34.84
CA ASP A 36 50.74 -2.17 -34.74
C ASP A 36 50.21 -3.26 -33.80
N ASN A 37 49.25 -2.90 -32.92
CA ASN A 37 48.62 -3.86 -32.05
C ASN A 37 47.10 -3.58 -31.87
N MET A 38 46.37 -4.64 -31.56
CA MET A 38 44.91 -4.59 -31.36
C MET A 38 44.47 -3.68 -30.20
N GLY A 39 45.30 -3.50 -29.16
CA GLY A 39 45.04 -2.61 -28.04
C GLY A 39 44.96 -1.15 -28.44
N THR A 40 45.91 -0.70 -29.27
CA THR A 40 45.98 0.65 -29.86
C THR A 40 44.74 0.91 -30.73
N ALA A 41 44.39 -0.08 -31.56
CA ALA A 41 43.22 0.03 -32.44
C ALA A 41 41.90 0.08 -31.66
N LEU A 42 41.73 -0.71 -30.62
CA LEU A 42 40.56 -0.68 -29.71
C LEU A 42 40.49 0.64 -28.97
N TRP A 43 41.61 1.15 -28.47
CA TRP A 43 41.68 2.46 -27.83
C TRP A 43 41.26 3.56 -28.77
N TRP A 44 41.86 3.64 -29.95
CA TRP A 44 41.52 4.66 -30.96
C TRP A 44 40.04 4.58 -31.37
N THR A 45 39.51 3.39 -31.61
CA THR A 45 38.12 3.23 -32.05
C THR A 45 37.16 3.74 -30.98
N ILE A 46 37.37 3.40 -29.69
CA ILE A 46 36.47 3.86 -28.62
C ILE A 46 36.58 5.40 -28.44
N VAL A 47 37.78 5.96 -28.45
CA VAL A 47 38.03 7.39 -28.31
C VAL A 47 37.40 8.16 -29.46
N THR A 48 37.43 7.60 -30.66
CA THR A 48 36.84 8.20 -31.88
C THR A 48 35.31 8.08 -31.84
N MET A 49 34.76 6.90 -31.50
CA MET A 49 33.31 6.68 -31.39
C MET A 49 32.65 7.53 -30.30
N THR A 50 33.37 7.76 -29.19
CA THR A 50 32.89 8.61 -28.10
C THR A 50 33.11 10.11 -28.32
N THR A 51 33.65 10.50 -29.49
CA THR A 51 33.94 11.88 -29.86
C THR A 51 34.95 12.59 -28.97
N VAL A 52 35.76 11.86 -28.18
CA VAL A 52 36.82 12.45 -27.33
C VAL A 52 38.00 12.91 -28.16
N GLY A 53 38.52 12.06 -29.04
CA GLY A 53 39.53 12.40 -30.06
C GLY A 53 40.83 12.99 -29.49
N TYR A 54 41.55 12.25 -28.64
CA TYR A 54 42.84 12.75 -28.08
C TYR A 54 43.87 13.09 -29.13
N GLY A 55 43.80 12.48 -30.34
CA GLY A 55 44.74 12.73 -31.43
C GLY A 55 46.10 12.04 -31.27
N ASP A 56 46.21 11.14 -30.31
CA ASP A 56 47.39 10.31 -30.02
C ASP A 56 47.64 9.27 -31.12
N PHE A 57 46.57 8.74 -31.71
CA PHE A 57 46.60 7.86 -32.89
C PHE A 57 45.62 8.40 -33.94
N THR A 58 46.10 8.51 -35.21
CA THR A 58 45.28 8.99 -36.33
C THR A 58 45.62 8.25 -37.61
N PRO A 59 44.64 7.89 -38.46
CA PRO A 59 44.92 7.24 -39.74
C PRO A 59 45.59 8.25 -40.72
N HIS A 60 46.64 7.81 -41.41
CA HIS A 60 47.42 8.61 -42.35
C HIS A 60 47.03 8.30 -43.80
N THR A 61 46.62 7.06 -44.12
CA THR A 61 46.24 6.69 -45.48
C THR A 61 44.88 7.24 -45.87
N PHE A 62 44.63 7.37 -47.16
CA PHE A 62 43.35 7.80 -47.69
C PHE A 62 42.21 6.86 -47.27
N LEU A 63 42.44 5.54 -47.34
CA LEU A 63 41.49 4.50 -46.96
C LEU A 63 41.22 4.54 -45.45
N GLY A 64 42.26 4.70 -44.62
CA GLY A 64 42.12 4.83 -43.16
C GLY A 64 41.28 6.04 -42.77
N ARG A 65 41.47 7.20 -43.41
CA ARG A 65 40.66 8.40 -43.18
C ARG A 65 39.19 8.21 -43.61
N LEU A 66 38.94 7.55 -44.75
CA LEU A 66 37.58 7.25 -45.20
C LEU A 66 36.87 6.33 -44.21
N PHE A 67 37.59 5.28 -43.69
CA PHE A 67 37.08 4.41 -42.68
C PHE A 67 36.82 5.12 -41.33
N ALA A 68 37.70 6.04 -40.94
CA ALA A 68 37.51 6.86 -39.75
C ALA A 68 36.20 7.67 -39.82
N ILE A 69 35.83 8.23 -40.96
CA ILE A 69 34.54 8.94 -41.15
C ILE A 69 33.38 7.98 -40.87
N ILE A 70 33.45 6.73 -41.36
CA ILE A 70 32.40 5.74 -41.13
C ILE A 70 32.29 5.41 -39.60
N ILE A 71 33.41 5.25 -38.92
CA ILE A 71 33.46 5.02 -37.48
C ILE A 71 32.88 6.23 -36.70
N MET A 72 33.24 7.44 -37.06
CA MET A 72 32.70 8.68 -36.45
C MET A 72 31.19 8.78 -36.61
N LEU A 73 30.67 8.59 -37.82
CA LEU A 73 29.21 8.63 -38.07
C LEU A 73 28.48 7.52 -37.35
N SER A 74 29.05 6.30 -37.31
CA SER A 74 28.49 5.15 -36.57
C SER A 74 28.48 5.44 -35.08
N GLY A 75 29.55 6.03 -34.52
CA GLY A 75 29.63 6.38 -33.11
C GLY A 75 28.56 7.39 -32.67
N ILE A 76 28.45 8.51 -33.44
CA ILE A 76 27.43 9.53 -33.18
C ILE A 76 26.00 8.92 -33.23
N SER A 77 25.73 8.13 -34.28
CA SER A 77 24.43 7.48 -34.44
C SER A 77 24.13 6.53 -33.29
N LEU A 78 25.11 5.77 -32.84
CA LEU A 78 24.95 4.82 -31.74
C LEU A 78 24.67 5.54 -30.42
N ILE A 79 25.39 6.62 -30.09
CA ILE A 79 25.16 7.45 -28.89
C ILE A 79 23.73 8.01 -28.92
N ALA A 80 23.29 8.52 -30.08
CA ALA A 80 21.92 9.02 -30.23
C ALA A 80 20.85 7.94 -29.97
N ILE A 81 21.06 6.71 -30.50
CA ILE A 81 20.18 5.58 -30.29
C ILE A 81 20.16 5.17 -28.79
N ILE A 82 21.31 5.08 -28.12
CA ILE A 82 21.43 4.78 -26.71
C ILE A 82 20.65 5.79 -25.88
N THR A 83 20.90 7.07 -26.07
CA THR A 83 20.25 8.16 -25.34
C THR A 83 18.74 8.16 -25.56
N GLY A 84 18.29 7.99 -26.82
CA GLY A 84 16.89 7.88 -27.17
C GLY A 84 16.20 6.67 -26.54
N THR A 85 16.88 5.51 -26.51
CA THR A 85 16.34 4.29 -25.90
C THR A 85 16.19 4.45 -24.39
N ILE A 86 17.21 4.99 -23.71
CA ILE A 86 17.16 5.26 -22.27
C ILE A 86 16.03 6.24 -21.95
N SER A 87 15.95 7.35 -22.68
CA SER A 87 14.87 8.34 -22.50
C SER A 87 13.49 7.75 -22.71
N SER A 88 13.31 6.91 -23.74
CA SER A 88 12.05 6.22 -24.03
C SER A 88 11.62 5.30 -22.90
N ILE A 89 12.56 4.54 -22.30
CA ILE A 89 12.26 3.64 -21.17
C ILE A 89 11.77 4.42 -19.95
N PHE A 90 12.48 5.50 -19.59
CA PHE A 90 12.08 6.34 -18.45
C PHE A 90 10.73 7.01 -18.69
N THR A 91 10.52 7.55 -19.89
CA THR A 91 9.25 8.19 -20.26
C THR A 91 8.09 7.20 -20.23
N SER A 92 8.28 6.01 -20.83
CA SER A 92 7.26 4.96 -20.83
C SER A 92 6.92 4.51 -19.41
N LYS A 93 7.93 4.33 -18.55
CA LYS A 93 7.72 3.95 -17.16
C LYS A 93 6.91 5.01 -16.43
N LYS A 94 7.26 6.28 -16.57
CA LYS A 94 6.54 7.38 -15.95
C LYS A 94 5.10 7.48 -16.45
N ILE A 95 4.86 7.33 -17.74
CA ILE A 95 3.51 7.30 -18.33
C ILE A 95 2.69 6.14 -17.75
N MET A 96 3.27 4.96 -17.59
CA MET A 96 2.58 3.81 -17.00
C MET A 96 2.25 4.05 -15.52
N GLU A 97 3.16 4.66 -14.77
CA GLU A 97 2.93 5.06 -13.36
C GLU A 97 1.80 6.08 -13.26
N ASP A 98 1.86 7.16 -14.06
CA ASP A 98 0.85 8.23 -14.08
C ASP A 98 -0.54 7.71 -14.51
N ARG A 99 -0.58 6.70 -15.36
CA ARG A 99 -1.82 6.04 -15.78
C ARG A 99 -2.34 4.96 -14.83
N GLY A 100 -1.60 4.68 -13.75
CA GLY A 100 -1.96 3.62 -12.81
C GLY A 100 -1.88 2.21 -13.38
N LEU A 101 -1.06 1.99 -14.40
CA LEU A 101 -0.88 0.68 -15.05
C LEU A 101 0.36 -0.06 -14.57
N GLU A 102 1.17 0.55 -13.74
CA GLU A 102 2.37 -0.07 -13.18
C GLU A 102 2.03 -0.89 -11.95
N LYS A 103 2.66 -2.05 -11.82
CA LYS A 103 2.58 -2.84 -10.59
C LYS A 103 3.33 -2.12 -9.48
N ILE A 104 2.63 -1.82 -8.39
CA ILE A 104 3.19 -1.21 -7.20
C ILE A 104 3.98 -2.26 -6.40
N ASN A 105 5.10 -1.86 -5.81
CA ASN A 105 5.86 -2.73 -4.91
C ASN A 105 6.08 -1.99 -3.58
N LEU A 106 5.05 -2.00 -2.75
CA LEU A 106 5.05 -1.46 -1.39
C LEU A 106 4.75 -2.57 -0.38
N SER A 107 5.06 -2.33 0.89
CA SER A 107 4.72 -3.19 2.03
C SER A 107 4.30 -2.34 3.22
N GLY A 108 3.38 -2.86 4.06
CA GLY A 108 2.84 -2.13 5.21
C GLY A 108 2.07 -0.87 4.82
N HIS A 109 1.54 -0.81 3.60
CA HIS A 109 0.80 0.33 3.07
C HIS A 109 -0.71 0.14 3.26
N ILE A 110 -1.45 1.22 3.04
CA ILE A 110 -2.91 1.26 3.08
C ILE A 110 -3.44 1.25 1.65
N VAL A 111 -4.31 0.31 1.33
CA VAL A 111 -5.02 0.27 0.05
C VAL A 111 -6.36 0.97 0.20
N LEU A 112 -6.63 1.99 -0.62
CA LEU A 112 -7.89 2.72 -0.66
C LEU A 112 -8.63 2.39 -1.95
N CYS A 113 -9.77 1.73 -1.85
CA CYS A 113 -10.61 1.33 -2.98
C CYS A 113 -11.81 2.24 -3.13
N GLY A 114 -12.02 2.73 -4.34
CA GLY A 114 -13.04 3.72 -4.65
C GLY A 114 -12.53 5.15 -4.51
N TRP A 115 -13.30 6.09 -5.07
CA TRP A 115 -13.00 7.50 -5.01
C TRP A 115 -14.28 8.32 -4.80
N ASN A 116 -14.27 9.15 -3.78
CA ASN A 116 -15.31 10.13 -3.50
C ASN A 116 -14.71 11.31 -2.74
N THR A 117 -15.50 12.32 -2.42
CA THR A 117 -15.04 13.51 -1.70
C THR A 117 -14.40 13.17 -0.34
N ASN A 118 -14.86 12.11 0.32
CA ASN A 118 -14.33 11.67 1.61
C ASN A 118 -12.95 11.04 1.50
N ALA A 119 -12.64 10.39 0.37
CA ALA A 119 -11.35 9.75 0.13
C ALA A 119 -10.18 10.73 0.30
N GLN A 120 -10.30 11.93 -0.26
CA GLN A 120 -9.27 12.96 -0.15
C GLN A 120 -9.10 13.43 1.30
N ASN A 121 -10.20 13.60 2.04
CA ASN A 121 -10.16 13.99 3.44
C ASN A 121 -9.52 12.91 4.32
N ILE A 122 -9.86 11.64 4.08
CA ILE A 122 -9.25 10.49 4.79
C ILE A 122 -7.73 10.48 4.58
N ILE A 123 -7.27 10.61 3.33
CA ILE A 123 -5.84 10.65 3.02
C ILE A 123 -5.17 11.85 3.71
N SER A 124 -5.75 13.06 3.61
CA SER A 124 -5.21 14.27 4.26
C SER A 124 -5.03 14.08 5.75
N ASN A 125 -6.09 13.67 6.44
CA ASN A 125 -6.07 13.50 7.88
C ASN A 125 -5.06 12.44 8.32
N LEU A 126 -5.00 11.30 7.63
CA LEU A 126 -4.03 10.24 7.97
C LEU A 126 -2.58 10.67 7.72
N VAL A 127 -2.31 11.39 6.63
CA VAL A 127 -0.98 11.92 6.31
C VAL A 127 -0.53 13.01 7.28
N GLU A 128 -1.44 13.86 7.75
CA GLU A 128 -1.14 14.88 8.76
C GLU A 128 -0.70 14.26 10.09
N HIS A 129 -1.36 13.16 10.50
CA HIS A 129 -1.04 12.45 11.74
C HIS A 129 0.21 11.57 11.62
N ASN A 130 0.44 10.96 10.46
CA ASN A 130 1.61 10.11 10.24
C ASN A 130 2.13 10.26 8.80
N LYS A 131 3.20 11.05 8.64
CA LYS A 131 3.84 11.34 7.35
C LYS A 131 4.51 10.12 6.70
N ASN A 132 4.69 9.03 7.44
CA ASN A 132 5.33 7.81 6.92
C ASN A 132 4.33 6.82 6.30
N LEU A 133 3.02 7.10 6.37
CA LEU A 133 2.01 6.26 5.74
C LEU A 133 2.10 6.35 4.22
N ASN A 134 2.08 5.19 3.57
CA ASN A 134 1.99 5.08 2.12
C ASN A 134 0.61 4.55 1.74
N PHE A 135 0.08 5.05 0.65
CA PHE A 135 -1.24 4.68 0.14
C PHE A 135 -1.15 4.15 -1.28
N VAL A 136 -2.00 3.18 -1.58
CA VAL A 136 -2.29 2.76 -2.95
C VAL A 136 -3.77 2.98 -3.21
N LEU A 137 -4.09 3.92 -4.07
CA LEU A 137 -5.45 4.24 -4.47
C LEU A 137 -5.83 3.39 -5.67
N ILE A 138 -6.99 2.72 -5.61
CA ILE A 138 -7.53 1.91 -6.71
C ILE A 138 -8.91 2.45 -7.08
N ASN A 139 -9.09 2.87 -8.33
CA ASN A 139 -10.40 3.24 -8.88
C ASN A 139 -10.39 3.20 -10.41
N GLU A 140 -11.55 3.48 -11.01
CA GLU A 140 -11.75 3.52 -12.46
C GLU A 140 -11.86 4.96 -13.00
N GLU A 141 -11.58 5.96 -12.17
CA GLU A 141 -11.77 7.37 -12.50
C GLU A 141 -10.83 7.88 -13.60
N LEU A 142 -11.13 9.08 -14.09
CA LEU A 142 -10.34 9.70 -15.14
C LEU A 142 -8.93 10.06 -14.64
N GLU A 143 -7.95 9.79 -15.50
CA GLU A 143 -6.53 10.05 -15.23
C GLU A 143 -6.27 11.52 -14.84
N SER A 144 -6.98 12.47 -15.45
CA SER A 144 -6.85 13.90 -15.15
C SER A 144 -7.24 14.27 -13.72
N GLU A 145 -8.25 13.60 -13.15
CA GLU A 145 -8.68 13.82 -11.77
C GLU A 145 -7.68 13.24 -10.79
N MET A 146 -7.18 12.03 -11.07
CA MET A 146 -6.18 11.37 -10.22
C MET A 146 -4.85 12.12 -10.21
N ASN A 147 -4.41 12.69 -11.33
CA ASN A 147 -3.18 13.49 -11.38
C ASN A 147 -3.22 14.70 -10.44
N SER A 148 -4.38 15.31 -10.25
CA SER A 148 -4.56 16.42 -9.30
C SER A 148 -4.35 15.96 -7.84
N VAL A 149 -4.77 14.76 -7.50
CA VAL A 149 -4.61 14.14 -6.17
C VAL A 149 -3.16 13.72 -5.95
N LEU A 150 -2.58 12.99 -6.92
CA LEU A 150 -1.21 12.49 -6.85
C LEU A 150 -0.19 13.63 -6.74
N SER A 151 -0.47 14.78 -7.36
CA SER A 151 0.40 15.96 -7.24
C SER A 151 0.40 16.56 -5.83
N LYS A 152 -0.70 16.43 -5.06
CA LYS A 152 -0.81 16.92 -3.69
C LYS A 152 -0.18 15.97 -2.67
N PHE A 153 -0.30 14.65 -2.90
CA PHE A 153 0.09 13.62 -1.94
C PHE A 153 1.15 12.70 -2.53
N LYS A 154 2.42 13.01 -2.27
CA LYS A 154 3.57 12.20 -2.76
C LYS A 154 3.58 10.76 -2.26
N GLN A 155 2.91 10.49 -1.15
CA GLN A 155 2.80 9.17 -0.52
C GLN A 155 1.73 8.28 -1.19
N VAL A 156 0.93 8.84 -2.11
CA VAL A 156 -0.14 8.11 -2.80
C VAL A 156 0.37 7.60 -4.13
N LYS A 157 0.26 6.29 -4.34
CA LYS A 157 0.41 5.62 -5.62
C LYS A 157 -0.97 5.30 -6.19
N TYR A 158 -1.07 5.17 -7.50
CA TYR A 158 -2.34 4.92 -8.17
C TYR A 158 -2.31 3.64 -8.98
N VAL A 159 -3.37 2.85 -8.88
CA VAL A 159 -3.66 1.69 -9.74
C VAL A 159 -5.03 1.89 -10.35
N LYS A 160 -5.08 1.98 -11.67
CA LYS A 160 -6.34 2.12 -12.40
C LYS A 160 -6.98 0.77 -12.64
N GLY A 161 -8.23 0.61 -12.22
CA GLY A 161 -9.01 -0.57 -12.52
C GLY A 161 -10.07 -0.89 -11.48
N ASP A 162 -10.79 -1.98 -11.76
CA ASP A 162 -11.81 -2.50 -10.87
C ASP A 162 -11.18 -3.28 -9.71
N TYR A 163 -11.34 -2.77 -8.49
CA TYR A 163 -10.82 -3.37 -7.27
C TYR A 163 -11.54 -4.65 -6.83
N ALA A 164 -12.57 -5.09 -7.56
CA ALA A 164 -13.14 -6.43 -7.40
C ALA A 164 -12.31 -7.54 -8.10
N LEU A 165 -11.36 -7.15 -8.98
CA LEU A 165 -10.54 -8.09 -9.75
C LEU A 165 -9.22 -8.39 -9.05
N ASP A 166 -8.89 -9.68 -8.92
CA ASP A 166 -7.63 -10.18 -8.33
C ASP A 166 -6.40 -9.53 -8.95
N SER A 167 -6.38 -9.41 -10.29
CA SER A 167 -5.23 -8.84 -11.01
C SER A 167 -4.94 -7.40 -10.64
N ILE A 168 -5.95 -6.59 -10.37
CA ILE A 168 -5.84 -5.20 -9.95
C ILE A 168 -5.35 -5.12 -8.51
N LEU A 169 -5.88 -5.95 -7.62
CA LEU A 169 -5.43 -6.04 -6.23
C LEU A 169 -3.97 -6.50 -6.12
N ILE A 170 -3.55 -7.47 -6.96
CA ILE A 170 -2.15 -7.92 -7.04
C ILE A 170 -1.24 -6.80 -7.56
N ASN A 171 -1.70 -5.99 -8.52
CA ASN A 171 -0.95 -4.81 -8.98
C ASN A 171 -0.79 -3.76 -7.88
N ALA A 172 -1.73 -3.67 -6.96
CA ALA A 172 -1.66 -2.82 -5.77
C ALA A 172 -0.84 -3.43 -4.62
N SER A 173 -0.24 -4.60 -4.79
CA SER A 173 0.48 -5.37 -3.75
C SER A 173 -0.35 -5.63 -2.50
N ILE A 174 -1.62 -6.01 -2.66
CA ILE A 174 -2.54 -6.29 -1.54
C ILE A 174 -1.99 -7.39 -0.61
N GLU A 175 -1.18 -8.32 -1.14
CA GLU A 175 -0.52 -9.37 -0.38
C GLU A 175 0.42 -8.84 0.71
N LYS A 176 0.89 -7.59 0.59
CA LYS A 176 1.82 -6.92 1.52
C LYS A 176 1.21 -5.72 2.21
N ALA A 177 -0.05 -5.42 1.94
CA ALA A 177 -0.77 -4.32 2.57
C ALA A 177 -1.14 -4.67 4.01
N GLU A 178 -1.15 -3.69 4.89
CA GLU A 178 -1.57 -3.84 6.28
C GLU A 178 -3.08 -3.55 6.45
N HIS A 179 -3.57 -2.52 5.75
CA HIS A 179 -4.96 -2.10 5.80
C HIS A 179 -5.55 -1.94 4.41
N ALA A 180 -6.84 -2.18 4.30
CA ALA A 180 -7.64 -1.81 3.14
C ALA A 180 -8.87 -1.02 3.58
N ILE A 181 -9.19 0.05 2.87
CA ILE A 181 -10.40 0.85 3.07
C ILE A 181 -11.20 0.75 1.78
N ILE A 182 -12.43 0.25 1.86
CA ILE A 182 -13.34 0.15 0.72
C ILE A 182 -14.43 1.19 0.92
N LEU A 183 -14.41 2.23 0.09
CA LEU A 183 -15.39 3.30 0.13
C LEU A 183 -16.56 2.97 -0.80
N SER A 184 -17.77 3.19 -0.31
CA SER A 184 -18.96 3.09 -1.14
C SER A 184 -18.94 4.18 -2.22
N ASP A 185 -19.29 3.81 -3.44
CA ASP A 185 -19.50 4.76 -4.52
C ASP A 185 -20.79 5.56 -4.25
N ALA A 186 -20.64 6.87 -4.06
CA ALA A 186 -21.75 7.74 -3.71
C ALA A 186 -22.88 7.78 -4.76
N GLU A 187 -22.55 7.47 -6.02
CA GLU A 187 -23.53 7.50 -7.13
C GLU A 187 -24.14 6.13 -7.44
N LYS A 188 -23.44 5.04 -7.17
CA LYS A 188 -23.86 3.70 -7.58
C LYS A 188 -24.31 2.77 -6.47
N TYR A 189 -24.11 3.12 -5.19
CA TYR A 189 -24.46 2.32 -4.01
C TYR A 189 -24.26 0.81 -4.19
N ASN A 190 -23.06 0.43 -4.72
CA ASN A 190 -22.81 -0.95 -5.10
C ASN A 190 -22.15 -1.74 -3.97
N ASP A 191 -22.93 -2.04 -2.94
CA ASP A 191 -22.49 -2.86 -1.82
C ASP A 191 -22.04 -4.27 -2.23
N ASP A 192 -22.53 -4.80 -3.38
CA ASP A 192 -22.09 -6.10 -3.89
C ASP A 192 -20.63 -6.06 -4.33
N LYS A 193 -20.20 -4.95 -4.94
CA LYS A 193 -18.78 -4.74 -5.28
C LYS A 193 -17.93 -4.68 -4.02
N THR A 194 -18.38 -4.01 -2.97
CA THR A 194 -17.71 -3.96 -1.66
C THR A 194 -17.53 -5.36 -1.08
N ILE A 195 -18.58 -6.18 -1.10
CA ILE A 195 -18.53 -7.56 -0.58
C ILE A 195 -17.56 -8.42 -1.39
N ILE A 196 -17.66 -8.40 -2.71
CA ILE A 196 -16.78 -9.18 -3.59
C ILE A 196 -15.32 -8.77 -3.38
N SER A 197 -15.04 -7.47 -3.35
CA SER A 197 -13.68 -6.95 -3.16
C SER A 197 -13.11 -7.36 -1.81
N ALA A 198 -13.89 -7.25 -0.74
CA ALA A 198 -13.47 -7.63 0.60
C ALA A 198 -13.15 -9.14 0.69
N LEU A 199 -13.99 -9.99 0.10
CA LEU A 199 -13.74 -11.44 0.01
C LEU A 199 -12.47 -11.75 -0.78
N THR A 200 -12.29 -11.09 -1.94
CA THR A 200 -11.10 -11.24 -2.78
C THR A 200 -9.83 -10.84 -2.04
N MET A 201 -9.86 -9.70 -1.32
CA MET A 201 -8.72 -9.23 -0.52
C MET A 201 -8.36 -10.21 0.60
N LYS A 202 -9.34 -10.70 1.36
CA LYS A 202 -9.11 -11.69 2.43
C LYS A 202 -8.59 -13.02 1.88
N ASN A 203 -9.00 -13.41 0.67
CA ASN A 203 -8.48 -14.61 0.01
C ASN A 203 -7.00 -14.47 -0.41
N ILE A 204 -6.58 -13.28 -0.83
CA ILE A 204 -5.19 -13.00 -1.22
C ILE A 204 -4.30 -12.78 0.02
N ASN A 205 -4.83 -12.05 1.01
CA ASN A 205 -4.12 -11.72 2.26
C ASN A 205 -5.09 -11.87 3.44
N SER A 206 -5.00 -12.99 4.15
CA SER A 206 -5.87 -13.30 5.29
C SER A 206 -5.69 -12.35 6.48
N GLU A 207 -4.50 -11.77 6.62
CA GLU A 207 -4.13 -10.92 7.75
C GLU A 207 -4.48 -9.43 7.54
N ILE A 208 -4.87 -9.04 6.32
CA ILE A 208 -5.20 -7.65 6.02
C ILE A 208 -6.39 -7.18 6.84
N LYS A 209 -6.28 -6.01 7.45
CA LYS A 209 -7.39 -5.37 8.17
C LYS A 209 -8.23 -4.55 7.19
N ILE A 210 -9.51 -4.89 7.08
CA ILE A 210 -10.42 -4.27 6.12
C ILE A 210 -11.45 -3.42 6.84
N ILE A 211 -11.56 -2.16 6.42
CA ILE A 211 -12.60 -1.23 6.78
C ILE A 211 -13.50 -1.07 5.56
N ALA A 212 -14.77 -1.43 5.67
CA ALA A 212 -15.72 -1.36 4.56
C ALA A 212 -16.88 -0.44 4.87
N ASP A 213 -17.15 0.48 3.97
CA ASP A 213 -18.31 1.36 3.99
C ASP A 213 -19.48 0.68 3.27
N LEU A 214 -20.65 0.61 3.93
CA LEU A 214 -21.89 0.04 3.41
C LEU A 214 -23.04 1.01 3.56
N VAL A 215 -23.99 0.91 2.63
CA VAL A 215 -25.27 1.62 2.69
C VAL A 215 -26.38 0.70 3.19
N ASN A 216 -26.47 -0.52 2.66
CA ASN A 216 -27.55 -1.45 3.00
C ASN A 216 -27.20 -2.34 4.19
N LYS A 217 -27.91 -2.15 5.31
CA LYS A 217 -27.76 -2.92 6.55
C LYS A 217 -27.97 -4.44 6.35
N ASP A 218 -28.82 -4.87 5.43
CA ASP A 218 -29.10 -6.27 5.17
C ASP A 218 -27.88 -7.04 4.64
N LYS A 219 -26.88 -6.31 4.15
CA LYS A 219 -25.63 -6.88 3.63
C LYS A 219 -24.52 -7.06 4.66
N VAL A 220 -24.67 -6.49 5.86
CA VAL A 220 -23.72 -6.65 6.97
C VAL A 220 -23.38 -8.12 7.30
N PRO A 221 -24.36 -9.07 7.34
CA PRO A 221 -24.05 -10.46 7.62
C PRO A 221 -23.08 -11.11 6.61
N TYR A 222 -23.06 -10.65 5.35
CA TYR A 222 -22.15 -11.16 4.34
C TYR A 222 -20.70 -10.73 4.61
N LEU A 223 -20.49 -9.45 4.97
CA LEU A 223 -19.17 -8.95 5.34
C LEU A 223 -18.66 -9.54 6.66
N LYS A 224 -19.53 -9.74 7.63
CA LYS A 224 -19.16 -10.47 8.87
C LYS A 224 -18.67 -11.88 8.58
N ARG A 225 -19.35 -12.64 7.70
CA ARG A 225 -18.89 -13.96 7.25
C ARG A 225 -17.58 -13.92 6.48
N ALA A 226 -17.29 -12.79 5.81
CA ALA A 226 -16.02 -12.54 5.14
C ALA A 226 -14.88 -12.15 6.11
N ASN A 227 -15.15 -12.16 7.42
CA ASN A 227 -14.19 -11.77 8.46
C ASN A 227 -13.61 -10.37 8.26
N ILE A 228 -14.50 -9.40 7.98
CA ILE A 228 -14.13 -7.99 7.81
C ILE A 228 -14.04 -7.34 9.19
N ASP A 229 -12.94 -6.61 9.41
CA ASP A 229 -12.59 -6.08 10.72
C ASP A 229 -13.50 -4.94 11.18
N THR A 230 -13.88 -4.06 10.26
CA THR A 230 -14.74 -2.91 10.58
C THR A 230 -15.73 -2.63 9.45
N ILE A 231 -17.00 -2.51 9.80
CA ILE A 231 -18.09 -2.19 8.87
C ILE A 231 -18.70 -0.86 9.31
N ILE A 232 -18.71 0.13 8.42
CA ILE A 232 -19.30 1.45 8.65
C ILE A 232 -20.63 1.53 7.89
N LEU A 233 -21.73 1.67 8.63
CA LEU A 233 -23.06 1.90 8.07
C LEU A 233 -23.32 3.40 8.03
N LYS A 234 -23.18 4.00 6.89
CA LYS A 234 -23.26 5.45 6.69
C LYS A 234 -24.59 6.02 7.12
N ASP A 235 -25.68 5.48 6.60
CA ASP A 235 -27.03 5.98 6.86
C ASP A 235 -27.43 5.79 8.32
N GLU A 236 -27.01 4.71 8.99
CA GLU A 236 -27.32 4.47 10.39
C GLU A 236 -26.67 5.50 11.31
N PHE A 237 -25.42 5.86 11.04
CA PHE A 237 -24.71 6.90 11.79
C PHE A 237 -25.38 8.27 11.63
N GLU A 238 -25.67 8.67 10.41
CA GLU A 238 -26.34 9.93 10.11
C GLU A 238 -27.73 10.00 10.76
N ASN A 239 -28.53 8.96 10.63
CA ASN A 239 -29.86 8.87 11.25
C ASN A 239 -29.78 8.94 12.79
N ASN A 240 -28.84 8.26 13.41
CA ASN A 240 -28.65 8.30 14.86
C ASN A 240 -28.26 9.71 15.33
N MET A 241 -27.42 10.44 14.58
CA MET A 241 -27.05 11.81 14.89
C MET A 241 -28.25 12.75 14.81
N ILE A 242 -29.06 12.65 13.76
CA ILE A 242 -30.28 13.46 13.59
C ILE A 242 -31.28 13.18 14.72
N ASN A 243 -31.54 11.90 15.00
CA ASN A 243 -32.47 11.53 16.07
C ASN A 243 -31.98 11.99 17.45
N SER A 244 -30.68 11.85 17.72
CA SER A 244 -30.08 12.29 18.97
C SER A 244 -30.18 13.79 19.16
N GLN A 245 -30.09 14.59 18.09
CA GLN A 245 -30.25 16.07 18.19
C GLN A 245 -31.65 16.45 18.71
N ILE A 246 -32.66 15.66 18.36
CA ILE A 246 -34.04 15.93 18.78
C ILE A 246 -34.31 15.42 20.20
N LEU A 247 -33.85 14.17 20.48
CA LEU A 247 -34.16 13.46 21.72
C LEU A 247 -33.22 13.83 22.87
N GLN A 248 -31.98 14.14 22.55
CA GLN A 248 -30.89 14.37 23.51
C GLN A 248 -29.99 15.54 23.05
N PRO A 249 -30.49 16.77 23.16
CA PRO A 249 -29.74 17.98 22.73
C PRO A 249 -28.34 18.00 23.35
N GLY A 250 -27.34 18.29 22.52
CA GLY A 250 -25.93 18.35 22.93
C GLY A 250 -25.14 17.04 22.77
N VAL A 251 -25.80 15.87 22.62
CA VAL A 251 -25.08 14.59 22.41
C VAL A 251 -24.34 14.56 21.06
N PRO A 252 -24.94 14.97 19.92
CA PRO A 252 -24.21 15.02 18.64
C PRO A 252 -22.99 15.94 18.69
N GLU A 253 -23.09 17.10 19.34
CA GLU A 253 -21.99 18.04 19.50
C GLU A 253 -20.84 17.41 20.32
N ALA A 254 -21.19 16.73 21.42
CA ALA A 254 -20.22 16.02 22.25
C ALA A 254 -19.51 14.91 21.47
N ILE A 255 -20.24 14.11 20.68
CA ILE A 255 -19.64 13.06 19.84
C ILE A 255 -18.70 13.67 18.80
N ASN A 256 -19.11 14.75 18.10
CA ASN A 256 -18.27 15.44 17.14
C ASN A 256 -16.98 15.97 17.80
N THR A 257 -17.09 16.56 18.99
CA THR A 257 -15.92 17.05 19.74
C THR A 257 -14.96 15.91 20.11
N LEU A 258 -15.50 14.77 20.56
CA LEU A 258 -14.70 13.60 20.95
C LEU A 258 -14.02 12.91 19.75
N MET A 259 -14.54 13.07 18.54
CA MET A 259 -14.00 12.48 17.32
C MET A 259 -13.02 13.38 16.57
N THR A 260 -12.97 14.69 16.89
CA THR A 260 -12.01 15.62 16.27
C THR A 260 -10.62 15.42 16.87
N THR A 261 -9.61 15.31 16.01
CA THR A 261 -8.23 14.99 16.42
C THR A 261 -7.41 16.22 16.85
N ASP A 262 -7.94 17.43 16.71
CA ASP A 262 -7.18 18.68 16.86
C ASP A 262 -7.32 19.39 18.22
N TYR A 263 -8.10 18.86 19.14
CA TYR A 263 -8.43 19.57 20.38
C TYR A 263 -8.21 18.73 21.63
N LYS A 264 -8.02 19.42 22.78
CA LYS A 264 -8.22 18.83 24.11
C LYS A 264 -9.64 18.28 24.19
N ASN A 265 -9.81 17.14 24.84
CA ASN A 265 -11.04 16.35 25.00
C ASN A 265 -11.28 15.33 23.88
N ASN A 266 -10.24 14.78 23.32
CA ASN A 266 -10.36 13.71 22.33
C ASN A 266 -10.55 12.34 22.98
N LEU A 267 -11.34 11.50 22.30
CA LEU A 267 -11.40 10.08 22.60
C LEU A 267 -10.17 9.38 22.02
N ARG A 268 -9.36 8.74 22.88
CA ARG A 268 -8.19 7.98 22.42
C ARG A 268 -8.02 6.65 23.15
N SER A 269 -7.37 5.73 22.48
CA SER A 269 -6.96 4.47 23.10
C SER A 269 -5.58 4.58 23.73
N VAL A 270 -5.44 4.03 24.93
CA VAL A 270 -4.15 3.98 25.68
C VAL A 270 -3.90 2.57 26.18
N GLU A 271 -2.62 2.20 26.26
CA GLU A 271 -2.23 0.94 26.87
C GLU A 271 -2.44 0.98 28.40
N ILE A 272 -2.93 -0.10 28.95
CA ILE A 272 -3.11 -0.24 30.39
C ILE A 272 -1.74 -0.60 31.02
N PRO A 273 -1.30 0.11 32.06
CA PRO A 273 -0.07 -0.24 32.78
C PRO A 273 -0.18 -1.67 33.35
N LYS A 274 0.88 -2.46 33.19
CA LYS A 274 0.92 -3.88 33.54
C LYS A 274 0.49 -4.17 34.98
N GLU A 275 0.69 -3.23 35.88
CA GLU A 275 0.32 -3.32 37.30
C GLU A 275 -1.20 -3.30 37.56
N PHE A 276 -2.01 -2.90 36.57
CA PHE A 276 -3.47 -2.89 36.64
C PHE A 276 -4.12 -4.15 36.05
N ILE A 277 -3.35 -5.01 35.42
CA ILE A 277 -3.87 -6.31 34.96
C ILE A 277 -4.25 -7.15 36.17
N GLY A 278 -5.49 -7.61 36.21
CA GLY A 278 -6.06 -8.34 37.36
C GLY A 278 -6.61 -7.44 38.48
N LYS A 279 -6.55 -6.14 38.35
CA LYS A 279 -7.22 -5.17 39.24
C LYS A 279 -8.58 -4.77 38.68
N THR A 280 -9.34 -4.01 39.48
CA THR A 280 -10.68 -3.56 39.11
C THR A 280 -10.65 -2.36 38.16
N PHE A 281 -11.73 -2.20 37.37
CA PHE A 281 -11.88 -1.05 36.49
C PHE A 281 -11.89 0.29 37.26
N VAL A 282 -12.45 0.31 38.46
CA VAL A 282 -12.50 1.53 39.28
C VAL A 282 -11.09 1.96 39.72
N GLU A 283 -10.18 1.02 40.02
CA GLU A 283 -8.78 1.34 40.38
C GLU A 283 -8.06 1.95 39.18
N LEU A 284 -8.25 1.42 37.97
CA LEU A 284 -7.67 1.95 36.73
C LEU A 284 -8.23 3.35 36.42
N LYS A 285 -9.55 3.54 36.52
CA LYS A 285 -10.22 4.83 36.30
C LYS A 285 -9.66 5.91 37.22
N ASN A 286 -9.53 5.60 38.51
CA ASN A 286 -8.99 6.55 39.50
C ASN A 286 -7.52 6.86 39.20
N HIS A 287 -6.72 5.87 38.84
CA HIS A 287 -5.31 6.07 38.46
C HIS A 287 -5.20 7.05 37.28
N PHE A 288 -5.91 6.85 36.18
CA PHE A 288 -5.85 7.75 35.02
C PHE A 288 -6.31 9.17 35.38
N TYR A 289 -7.35 9.29 36.20
CA TYR A 289 -7.84 10.60 36.63
C TYR A 289 -6.86 11.34 37.54
N GLU A 290 -6.30 10.64 38.53
CA GLU A 290 -5.39 11.25 39.52
C GLU A 290 -4.02 11.63 38.93
N THR A 291 -3.45 10.72 38.12
CA THR A 291 -2.09 10.86 37.59
C THR A 291 -2.00 11.66 36.30
N GLN A 292 -3.00 11.52 35.41
CA GLN A 292 -2.93 12.08 34.05
C GLN A 292 -4.09 13.03 33.74
N LYS A 293 -5.05 13.17 34.64
CA LYS A 293 -6.30 13.94 34.45
C LYS A 293 -7.15 13.42 33.27
N LEU A 294 -7.02 12.14 32.93
CA LEU A 294 -7.76 11.48 31.87
C LEU A 294 -9.02 10.82 32.43
N LEU A 295 -10.14 10.98 31.73
CA LEU A 295 -11.38 10.31 32.07
C LEU A 295 -11.43 8.94 31.36
N CYS A 296 -11.22 7.85 32.07
CA CYS A 296 -11.36 6.50 31.50
C CYS A 296 -12.86 6.15 31.34
N VAL A 297 -13.30 5.97 30.09
CA VAL A 297 -14.72 5.74 29.74
C VAL A 297 -15.01 4.30 29.35
N GLY A 298 -13.99 3.47 29.11
CA GLY A 298 -14.19 2.08 28.72
C GLY A 298 -12.91 1.32 28.49
N LEU A 299 -13.11 0.06 28.10
CA LEU A 299 -12.06 -0.88 27.74
C LEU A 299 -12.25 -1.36 26.31
N TYR A 300 -11.17 -1.71 25.63
CA TYR A 300 -11.21 -2.34 24.32
C TYR A 300 -10.27 -3.54 24.28
N ASN A 301 -10.63 -4.56 23.53
CA ASN A 301 -9.77 -5.70 23.29
C ASN A 301 -9.10 -5.53 21.91
N ALA A 302 -7.81 -5.23 21.90
CA ALA A 302 -7.04 -4.94 20.68
C ALA A 302 -6.64 -6.19 19.87
N LYS A 303 -6.71 -7.36 20.49
CA LYS A 303 -6.40 -8.63 19.83
C LYS A 303 -7.65 -9.48 19.90
N GLY A 304 -8.22 -9.83 18.75
CA GLY A 304 -9.34 -10.78 18.61
C GLY A 304 -9.07 -12.18 19.18
N GLN A 305 -8.45 -12.26 20.33
CA GLN A 305 -8.38 -13.43 21.19
C GLN A 305 -9.46 -13.30 22.24
N LEU A 306 -10.71 -13.51 21.82
CA LEU A 306 -11.67 -14.07 22.74
C LEU A 306 -11.09 -15.43 23.11
N VAL A 307 -10.54 -15.53 24.32
CA VAL A 307 -10.12 -16.82 24.85
C VAL A 307 -11.42 -17.57 25.09
N PHE A 308 -11.54 -18.77 24.53
CA PHE A 308 -12.73 -19.63 24.65
C PHE A 308 -13.17 -19.78 26.10
N SER A 309 -12.23 -19.66 27.07
CA SER A 309 -12.51 -19.63 28.50
C SER A 309 -13.46 -18.50 28.96
N ASP A 310 -13.64 -17.44 28.18
CA ASP A 310 -14.51 -16.32 28.53
C ASP A 310 -16.00 -16.61 28.21
N PHE A 311 -16.25 -17.64 27.42
CA PHE A 311 -17.61 -18.15 27.09
C PHE A 311 -18.00 -19.43 27.84
N LEU A 312 -17.03 -20.05 28.51
CA LEU A 312 -17.31 -21.21 29.35
C LEU A 312 -17.87 -20.73 30.68
N SER A 313 -19.09 -21.09 30.97
CA SER A 313 -19.66 -20.92 32.33
C SER A 313 -18.76 -21.63 33.35
N SER A 314 -18.63 -21.07 34.55
CA SER A 314 -17.87 -21.64 35.68
C SER A 314 -18.23 -23.07 36.07
N ASP A 315 -19.29 -23.64 35.51
CA ASP A 315 -19.70 -25.03 35.54
C ASP A 315 -19.33 -25.75 34.24
N SER A 316 -18.03 -25.95 34.02
CA SER A 316 -17.55 -26.69 32.87
C SER A 316 -17.96 -28.14 32.90
N SER A 317 -19.00 -28.49 32.19
CA SER A 317 -19.37 -29.88 31.91
C SER A 317 -18.31 -30.51 31.00
N GLY A 318 -18.05 -31.82 31.14
CA GLY A 318 -17.07 -32.54 30.31
C GLY A 318 -17.31 -32.45 28.78
N LEU A 319 -18.44 -31.83 28.36
CA LEU A 319 -18.80 -31.55 26.99
C LEU A 319 -17.94 -30.40 26.41
N ASP A 320 -17.64 -29.36 27.21
CA ASP A 320 -16.87 -28.19 26.77
C ASP A 320 -15.39 -28.57 26.49
N ALA A 321 -14.82 -29.40 27.39
CA ALA A 321 -13.47 -29.93 27.19
C ALA A 321 -13.36 -30.90 25.98
N PHE A 322 -14.45 -31.61 25.67
CA PHE A 322 -14.51 -32.51 24.53
C PHE A 322 -14.62 -31.72 23.19
N ILE A 323 -15.38 -30.65 23.18
CA ILE A 323 -15.54 -29.75 22.02
C ILE A 323 -14.23 -29.04 21.73
N GLU A 324 -13.55 -28.52 22.74
CA GLU A 324 -12.23 -27.87 22.62
C GLU A 324 -11.20 -28.84 22.01
N LYS A 325 -11.08 -30.03 22.52
CA LYS A 325 -10.14 -31.06 22.05
C LYS A 325 -10.47 -31.58 20.63
N LYS A 326 -11.73 -31.55 20.22
CA LYS A 326 -12.16 -31.97 18.88
C LYS A 326 -11.92 -30.89 17.83
N LEU A 327 -12.06 -29.61 18.20
CA LEU A 327 -11.81 -28.44 17.36
C LEU A 327 -10.30 -28.22 17.13
N GLU A 328 -9.45 -28.36 18.16
CA GLU A 328 -7.99 -28.37 18.00
C GLU A 328 -7.52 -29.47 17.02
N LYS A 329 -8.13 -30.67 17.09
CA LYS A 329 -7.77 -31.79 16.19
C LYS A 329 -8.26 -31.61 14.77
N SER A 330 -9.29 -30.82 14.52
CA SER A 330 -9.85 -30.60 13.17
C SER A 330 -9.23 -29.40 12.44
N GLY A 331 -8.30 -28.65 13.09
CA GLY A 331 -7.68 -27.45 12.48
C GLY A 331 -8.66 -26.29 12.28
N HIS A 332 -9.88 -26.39 12.80
CA HIS A 332 -10.87 -25.32 12.79
C HIS A 332 -10.75 -24.56 14.11
N SER A 333 -10.11 -23.40 14.09
CA SER A 333 -10.32 -22.42 15.15
C SER A 333 -11.78 -21.96 15.08
N LEU A 334 -12.51 -22.08 16.20
CA LEU A 334 -13.79 -21.40 16.38
C LEU A 334 -13.60 -19.93 15.97
N ASP A 335 -14.59 -19.41 15.25
CA ASP A 335 -14.60 -18.08 14.65
C ASP A 335 -13.89 -17.05 15.54
N LYS A 336 -12.69 -16.68 15.13
CA LYS A 336 -12.06 -15.46 15.64
C LYS A 336 -12.92 -14.32 15.11
N GLU A 337 -13.85 -13.83 15.91
CA GLU A 337 -14.36 -12.48 15.69
C GLU A 337 -13.16 -11.54 15.84
N ASN A 338 -12.54 -11.20 14.72
CA ASN A 338 -11.44 -10.23 14.65
C ASN A 338 -11.93 -8.78 14.88
N SER A 339 -13.16 -8.60 15.36
CA SER A 339 -13.70 -7.29 15.68
C SER A 339 -13.15 -6.80 17.01
N THR A 340 -12.62 -5.58 17.03
CA THR A 340 -12.27 -4.89 18.27
C THR A 340 -13.53 -4.76 19.12
N HIS A 341 -13.58 -5.46 20.24
CA HIS A 341 -14.71 -5.38 21.15
C HIS A 341 -14.50 -4.22 22.11
N VAL A 342 -15.46 -3.30 22.17
CA VAL A 342 -15.42 -2.15 23.07
C VAL A 342 -16.51 -2.31 24.12
N GLN A 343 -16.13 -2.17 25.39
CA GLN A 343 -17.06 -2.14 26.52
C GLN A 343 -16.98 -0.75 27.16
N LEU A 344 -18.03 0.06 26.94
CA LEU A 344 -18.14 1.37 27.59
C LEU A 344 -18.70 1.21 28.99
N ASN A 345 -18.15 1.98 29.94
CA ASN A 345 -18.56 2.04 31.32
C ASN A 345 -18.73 0.63 31.96
N PRO A 346 -17.68 -0.22 31.99
CA PRO A 346 -17.75 -1.51 32.66
C PRO A 346 -18.17 -1.37 34.12
N ASP A 347 -18.67 -2.46 34.72
CA ASP A 347 -18.96 -2.46 36.14
C ASP A 347 -17.70 -2.14 36.96
N GLN A 348 -17.89 -1.49 38.10
CA GLN A 348 -16.76 -0.97 38.90
C GLN A 348 -15.82 -2.09 39.39
N ASP A 349 -16.35 -3.28 39.61
CA ASP A 349 -15.64 -4.49 40.05
C ASP A 349 -15.15 -5.36 38.89
N TYR A 350 -15.35 -4.93 37.63
CA TYR A 350 -14.83 -5.64 36.47
C TYR A 350 -13.32 -5.81 36.55
N ILE A 351 -12.82 -7.03 36.39
CA ILE A 351 -11.38 -7.35 36.46
C ILE A 351 -10.74 -7.19 35.09
N ILE A 352 -9.72 -6.33 35.01
CA ILE A 352 -8.99 -6.02 33.78
C ILE A 352 -8.18 -7.23 33.32
N LYS A 353 -8.33 -7.58 32.04
CA LYS A 353 -7.65 -8.71 31.41
C LYS A 353 -6.36 -8.28 30.71
N LYS A 354 -5.47 -9.24 30.49
CA LYS A 354 -4.10 -9.01 29.94
C LYS A 354 -4.05 -8.36 28.56
N TYR A 355 -5.12 -8.51 27.76
CA TYR A 355 -5.16 -8.06 26.36
C TYR A 355 -6.05 -6.84 26.14
N GLU A 356 -6.48 -6.23 27.21
CA GLU A 356 -7.32 -5.04 27.16
C GLU A 356 -6.51 -3.78 27.13
N GLY A 357 -7.01 -2.77 26.41
CA GLY A 357 -6.57 -1.40 26.46
C GLY A 357 -7.69 -0.50 26.98
N ALA A 358 -7.36 0.70 27.40
CA ALA A 358 -8.32 1.66 27.92
C ALA A 358 -8.71 2.70 26.86
N ILE A 359 -9.97 3.11 26.90
CA ILE A 359 -10.49 4.26 26.13
C ILE A 359 -10.62 5.41 27.11
N VAL A 360 -9.93 6.52 26.79
CA VAL A 360 -9.89 7.70 27.67
C VAL A 360 -10.27 8.96 26.90
N ILE A 361 -10.76 9.95 27.65
CA ILE A 361 -10.96 11.32 27.19
C ILE A 361 -9.92 12.19 27.88
N ASP A 362 -9.25 13.05 27.08
CA ASP A 362 -8.26 14.02 27.62
C ASP A 362 -8.90 15.10 28.48
#